data_9ef4b54b7fe6396ca00e22b34df0662b
#
_entry.id   9ef4b54b7fe6396ca00e22b34df0662b
#
_cell.length_a   1.000
_cell.length_b   1.000
_cell.length_c   1.000
_cell.angle_alpha   90.00
_cell.angle_beta   90.00
_cell.angle_gamma   90.00
#
_symmetry.space_group_name_H-M   'P 1'
#
loop_
_entity.id
_entity.type
_entity.pdbx_description
1 polymer ?
#
loop_
_entity_poly.entity_id
_entity_poly.type
_entity_poly.pdbx_seq_one_letter_code
_entity_poly.pdbx_strand_id
1 'polypeptide(L)'
;VQSGPSCTQMLAWMGAEVIKLEKVHGGDPTRSEMNDVDGSYSLYFLQLNANKKSLTLDMKDPEGAKVLTALLKDADIFIENIGPGDVEKLGFGWEQVHQINPKCIMASLKGFNQGSRFEHVKAFEPVAQCAGGAASTTGWNDGTHPQPTQSSAALGDSNTGMHMLIAILSALLQRQRTGEGCYVYQSMQNAVLNLCRIKLRDQLILDNLGELSYYACYPGFNWGKAIPRAENAEGGLVLGWCYRAKGWETDPNAYVYIVIQQSPKGFETFCKALGFEDWLTDPNFSTPNARDEHKAEVYKRVEEYTMQYDKMTLTEKLGAAGVPVGPVLDWHELESDPDLNSDGTIVTIDQEDSRGNFKTIGLPYTMSNYTPDYKRAPKLGENNSEILTALGYSAEEIAALEAKGVIGSNNGVPADLKKPAK
;
A
#
# COMPACT_ATOMS: atom_id res chain seq x y z
N VAL A 1 -0.14 12.95 -3.06
CA VAL A 1 -0.50 12.62 -1.69
C VAL A 1 0.17 11.31 -1.27
N GLN A 2 -0.26 10.13 -1.69
CA GLN A 2 0.27 8.87 -1.13
C GLN A 2 1.05 8.01 -2.12
N SER A 3 0.56 7.72 -3.32
CA SER A 3 1.18 6.73 -4.23
C SER A 3 2.64 7.08 -4.62
N GLY A 4 2.92 8.29 -5.07
CA GLY A 4 4.29 8.75 -5.33
C GLY A 4 5.16 8.80 -4.07
N PRO A 5 4.69 9.43 -2.97
CA PRO A 5 5.40 9.42 -1.69
C PRO A 5 5.70 8.03 -1.15
N SER A 6 4.82 7.03 -1.28
CA SER A 6 5.10 5.63 -0.88
C SER A 6 6.27 5.03 -1.67
N CYS A 7 6.30 5.24 -2.98
CA CYS A 7 7.42 4.80 -3.82
C CYS A 7 8.73 5.45 -3.39
N THR A 8 8.73 6.78 -3.25
CA THR A 8 9.94 7.54 -2.92
C THR A 8 10.39 7.36 -1.47
N GLN A 9 9.48 7.01 -0.56
CA GLN A 9 9.82 6.62 0.80
C GLN A 9 10.68 5.36 0.82
N MET A 10 10.28 4.34 0.06
CA MET A 10 11.05 3.09 -0.05
C MET A 10 12.43 3.35 -0.68
N LEU A 11 12.50 4.20 -1.72
CA LEU A 11 13.78 4.59 -2.33
C LEU A 11 14.70 5.32 -1.33
N ALA A 12 14.14 6.23 -0.51
CA ALA A 12 14.90 6.95 0.51
C ALA A 12 15.46 5.99 1.58
N TRP A 13 14.68 5.03 2.01
CA TRP A 13 15.13 4.00 2.97
C TRP A 13 16.13 3.00 2.36
N MET A 14 16.16 2.85 1.03
CA MET A 14 17.18 2.11 0.31
C MET A 14 18.45 2.93 0.02
N GLY A 15 18.54 4.16 0.54
CA GLY A 15 19.73 5.00 0.42
C GLY A 15 19.71 6.02 -0.72
N ALA A 16 18.62 6.16 -1.47
CA ALA A 16 18.52 7.22 -2.46
C ALA A 16 18.35 8.59 -1.80
N GLU A 17 19.00 9.62 -2.32
CA GLU A 17 18.68 11.00 -2.00
C GLU A 17 17.37 11.39 -2.69
N VAL A 18 16.36 11.73 -1.90
CA VAL A 18 15.03 12.09 -2.41
C VAL A 18 14.74 13.55 -2.09
N ILE A 19 14.64 14.37 -3.13
CA ILE A 19 14.19 15.77 -3.03
C ILE A 19 12.69 15.82 -3.35
N LYS A 20 11.90 16.20 -2.35
CA LYS A 20 10.46 16.41 -2.49
C LYS A 20 10.21 17.87 -2.88
N LEU A 21 9.72 18.07 -4.10
CA LEU A 21 9.27 19.38 -4.56
C LEU A 21 7.86 19.66 -4.02
N GLU A 22 7.69 20.80 -3.39
CA GLU A 22 6.44 21.20 -2.76
C GLU A 22 6.05 22.63 -3.13
N LYS A 23 4.75 22.93 -3.03
CA LYS A 23 4.27 24.30 -3.18
C LYS A 23 4.86 25.19 -2.07
N VAL A 24 5.15 26.44 -2.41
CA VAL A 24 5.72 27.42 -1.45
C VAL A 24 4.78 27.64 -0.25
N HIS A 25 3.47 27.71 -0.50
CA HIS A 25 2.48 27.85 0.56
C HIS A 25 1.76 26.53 0.84
N GLY A 26 1.82 26.08 2.08
CA GLY A 26 1.13 24.89 2.59
C GLY A 26 1.79 23.55 2.26
N GLY A 27 2.65 23.48 1.25
CA GLY A 27 3.33 22.24 0.87
C GLY A 27 2.40 21.14 0.39
N ASP A 28 2.72 19.91 0.79
CA ASP A 28 1.88 18.74 0.59
C ASP A 28 0.66 18.80 1.53
N PRO A 29 -0.58 18.59 1.05
CA PRO A 29 -1.77 18.60 1.91
C PRO A 29 -1.68 17.69 3.13
N THR A 30 -0.97 16.56 3.00
CA THR A 30 -0.81 15.61 4.12
C THR A 30 -0.05 16.18 5.32
N ARG A 31 0.66 17.32 5.17
CA ARG A 31 1.33 17.99 6.30
C ARG A 31 0.35 18.41 7.40
N SER A 32 -0.90 18.72 7.02
CA SER A 32 -1.92 19.21 7.94
C SER A 32 -3.13 18.30 8.10
N GLU A 33 -3.27 17.31 7.25
CA GLU A 33 -4.45 16.45 7.23
C GLU A 33 -4.46 15.54 8.47
N MET A 34 -5.56 15.58 9.26
CA MET A 34 -5.74 14.78 10.49
C MET A 34 -4.63 14.98 11.54
N ASN A 35 -4.12 16.21 11.67
CA ASN A 35 -3.08 16.49 12.65
C ASN A 35 -3.58 16.39 14.11
N ASP A 36 -2.83 15.71 14.95
CA ASP A 36 -3.14 15.40 16.34
C ASP A 36 -2.24 16.12 17.35
N VAL A 37 -1.10 16.70 16.91
CA VAL A 37 -0.10 17.36 17.76
C VAL A 37 0.20 18.77 17.24
N ASP A 38 -0.04 19.78 18.09
CA ASP A 38 0.32 21.16 17.78
C ASP A 38 1.85 21.33 17.70
N GLY A 39 2.34 22.06 16.70
CA GLY A 39 3.77 22.28 16.50
C GLY A 39 4.50 21.15 15.77
N SER A 40 3.79 20.14 15.30
CA SER A 40 4.31 19.09 14.41
C SER A 40 3.42 18.92 13.18
N TYR A 41 3.91 18.23 12.16
CA TYR A 41 3.10 17.80 11.02
C TYR A 41 2.30 16.55 11.35
N SER A 42 1.25 16.28 10.54
CA SER A 42 0.45 15.07 10.66
C SER A 42 1.28 13.79 10.47
N LEU A 43 0.93 12.75 11.22
CA LEU A 43 1.52 11.42 11.02
C LEU A 43 1.40 10.92 9.59
N TYR A 44 0.35 11.30 8.87
CA TYR A 44 0.19 10.95 7.46
C TYR A 44 1.34 11.48 6.59
N PHE A 45 1.80 12.72 6.85
CA PHE A 45 2.98 13.25 6.19
C PHE A 45 4.27 12.57 6.67
N LEU A 46 4.45 12.45 7.97
CA LEU A 46 5.69 11.96 8.59
C LEU A 46 6.01 10.54 8.14
N GLN A 47 5.01 9.65 8.15
CA GLN A 47 5.17 8.24 7.76
C GLN A 47 5.53 8.04 6.29
N LEU A 48 5.16 8.97 5.42
CA LEU A 48 5.42 8.87 3.98
C LEU A 48 6.63 9.67 3.51
N ASN A 49 7.22 10.52 4.37
CA ASN A 49 8.25 11.46 3.93
C ASN A 49 9.50 11.52 4.82
N ALA A 50 9.66 10.56 5.72
CA ALA A 50 10.91 10.36 6.45
C ALA A 50 12.10 10.20 5.49
N ASN A 51 13.30 10.62 5.87
CA ASN A 51 14.54 10.57 5.06
C ASN A 51 14.54 11.41 3.77
N LYS A 52 13.53 12.22 3.50
CA LYS A 52 13.50 13.08 2.31
C LYS A 52 14.04 14.47 2.63
N LYS A 53 14.47 15.20 1.59
CA LYS A 53 14.73 16.63 1.63
C LYS A 53 13.51 17.38 1.08
N SER A 54 13.17 18.55 1.64
CA SER A 54 12.08 19.40 1.15
C SER A 54 12.64 20.63 0.43
N LEU A 55 12.24 20.80 -0.82
CA LEU A 55 12.44 22.00 -1.61
C LEU A 55 11.06 22.57 -1.97
N THR A 56 10.77 23.79 -1.52
CA THR A 56 9.59 24.52 -1.99
C THR A 56 9.90 25.26 -3.28
N LEU A 57 8.98 25.19 -4.24
CA LEU A 57 9.21 25.78 -5.55
C LEU A 57 7.89 26.15 -6.25
N ASP A 58 7.78 27.39 -6.70
CA ASP A 58 6.73 27.76 -7.67
C ASP A 58 7.19 27.41 -9.09
N MET A 59 6.80 26.22 -9.55
CA MET A 59 7.14 25.74 -10.90
C MET A 59 6.45 26.52 -12.02
N LYS A 60 5.49 27.41 -11.71
CA LYS A 60 4.86 28.28 -12.72
C LYS A 60 5.65 29.54 -12.98
N ASP A 61 6.49 29.97 -12.04
CA ASP A 61 7.41 31.08 -12.23
C ASP A 61 8.59 30.63 -13.12
N PRO A 62 9.02 31.45 -14.10
CA PRO A 62 10.19 31.12 -14.95
C PRO A 62 11.47 30.83 -14.19
N GLU A 63 11.71 31.50 -13.06
CA GLU A 63 12.89 31.20 -12.22
C GLU A 63 12.74 29.85 -11.53
N GLY A 64 11.54 29.50 -11.08
CA GLY A 64 11.26 28.17 -10.54
C GLY A 64 11.44 27.06 -11.59
N ALA A 65 11.00 27.30 -12.82
CA ALA A 65 11.24 26.37 -13.93
C ALA A 65 12.75 26.18 -14.21
N LYS A 66 13.58 27.25 -14.09
CA LYS A 66 15.05 27.14 -14.22
C LYS A 66 15.65 26.28 -13.11
N VAL A 67 15.20 26.42 -11.86
CA VAL A 67 15.65 25.62 -10.73
C VAL A 67 15.33 24.13 -10.99
N LEU A 68 14.09 23.82 -11.41
CA LEU A 68 13.74 22.42 -11.72
C LEU A 68 14.55 21.87 -12.89
N THR A 69 14.79 22.69 -13.93
CA THR A 69 15.65 22.29 -15.06
C THR A 69 17.07 22.00 -14.60
N ALA A 70 17.63 22.80 -13.68
CA ALA A 70 18.95 22.55 -13.11
C ALA A 70 19.01 21.22 -12.33
N LEU A 71 18.00 20.95 -11.50
CA LEU A 71 17.89 19.66 -10.78
C LEU A 71 17.81 18.47 -11.74
N LEU A 72 17.04 18.57 -12.81
CA LEU A 72 16.83 17.47 -13.75
C LEU A 72 18.09 17.08 -14.52
N LYS A 73 19.05 18.00 -14.69
CA LYS A 73 20.32 17.69 -15.41
C LYS A 73 21.09 16.55 -14.79
N ASP A 74 21.06 16.43 -13.46
CA ASP A 74 21.79 15.43 -12.71
C ASP A 74 20.86 14.41 -12.01
N ALA A 75 19.54 14.52 -12.18
CA ALA A 75 18.59 13.61 -11.58
C ALA A 75 18.63 12.23 -12.26
N ASP A 76 18.77 11.18 -11.47
CA ASP A 76 18.60 9.80 -11.94
C ASP A 76 17.15 9.49 -12.28
N ILE A 77 16.21 10.00 -11.47
CA ILE A 77 14.81 9.68 -11.55
C ILE A 77 14.00 10.96 -11.28
N PHE A 78 13.01 11.21 -12.11
CA PHE A 78 11.97 12.23 -11.90
C PHE A 78 10.62 11.56 -11.72
N ILE A 79 10.07 11.62 -10.51
CA ILE A 79 8.77 11.01 -10.19
C ILE A 79 7.72 12.11 -10.04
N GLU A 80 6.56 11.93 -10.69
CA GLU A 80 5.43 12.82 -10.54
C GLU A 80 4.11 12.02 -10.41
N ASN A 81 3.20 12.53 -9.59
CA ASN A 81 1.85 12.00 -9.40
C ASN A 81 0.80 13.13 -9.26
N ILE A 82 1.03 14.22 -10.00
CA ILE A 82 0.11 15.35 -10.10
C ILE A 82 -1.03 15.05 -11.09
N GLY A 83 -1.96 15.95 -11.25
CA GLY A 83 -3.12 15.75 -12.14
C GLY A 83 -2.72 15.38 -13.58
N PRO A 84 -3.58 14.62 -14.30
CA PRO A 84 -3.29 14.29 -15.70
C PRO A 84 -3.07 15.52 -16.56
N GLY A 85 -1.96 15.57 -17.31
CA GLY A 85 -1.58 16.67 -18.18
C GLY A 85 -0.99 17.90 -17.46
N ASP A 86 -0.87 17.90 -16.13
CA ASP A 86 -0.39 19.07 -15.39
C ASP A 86 1.14 19.21 -15.48
N VAL A 87 1.90 18.11 -15.49
CA VAL A 87 3.36 18.18 -15.66
C VAL A 87 3.75 18.67 -17.05
N GLU A 88 3.01 18.26 -18.07
CA GLU A 88 3.18 18.71 -19.46
C GLU A 88 2.88 20.22 -19.59
N LYS A 89 1.82 20.73 -18.95
CA LYS A 89 1.50 22.17 -18.92
C LYS A 89 2.57 23.02 -18.23
N LEU A 90 3.29 22.41 -17.28
CA LEU A 90 4.42 23.05 -16.62
C LEU A 90 5.71 23.03 -17.48
N GLY A 91 5.69 22.34 -18.62
CA GLY A 91 6.84 22.23 -19.52
C GLY A 91 7.82 21.11 -19.14
N PHE A 92 7.40 20.15 -18.31
CA PHE A 92 8.22 19.04 -17.85
C PHE A 92 7.62 17.67 -18.18
N GLY A 93 6.99 17.57 -19.36
CA GLY A 93 6.60 16.27 -19.94
C GLY A 93 7.82 15.43 -20.35
N TRP A 94 7.60 14.16 -20.73
CA TRP A 94 8.67 13.23 -21.06
C TRP A 94 9.68 13.78 -22.09
N GLU A 95 9.19 14.35 -23.19
CA GLU A 95 10.05 14.85 -24.27
C GLU A 95 11.01 15.95 -23.76
N GLN A 96 10.52 16.85 -22.91
CA GLN A 96 11.30 17.93 -22.32
C GLN A 96 12.31 17.39 -21.31
N VAL A 97 11.89 16.48 -20.43
CA VAL A 97 12.78 15.85 -19.43
C VAL A 97 13.89 15.07 -20.15
N HIS A 98 13.54 14.30 -21.18
CA HIS A 98 14.52 13.55 -21.96
C HIS A 98 15.52 14.45 -22.73
N GLN A 99 15.06 15.61 -23.21
CA GLN A 99 15.96 16.61 -23.82
C GLN A 99 16.93 17.23 -22.81
N ILE A 100 16.47 17.48 -21.57
CA ILE A 100 17.31 18.03 -20.48
C ILE A 100 18.34 16.99 -20.04
N ASN A 101 17.88 15.75 -19.83
CA ASN A 101 18.73 14.64 -19.36
C ASN A 101 18.28 13.31 -19.99
N PRO A 102 18.96 12.87 -21.06
CA PRO A 102 18.63 11.60 -21.72
C PRO A 102 18.78 10.35 -20.85
N LYS A 103 19.47 10.47 -19.72
CA LYS A 103 19.66 9.37 -18.77
C LYS A 103 18.60 9.33 -17.67
N CYS A 104 17.81 10.40 -17.51
CA CYS A 104 16.78 10.47 -16.49
C CYS A 104 15.64 9.45 -16.76
N ILE A 105 15.25 8.75 -15.74
CA ILE A 105 14.04 7.92 -15.77
C ILE A 105 12.88 8.78 -15.29
N MET A 106 11.93 9.10 -16.19
CA MET A 106 10.71 9.79 -15.79
C MET A 106 9.63 8.79 -15.42
N ALA A 107 9.09 8.90 -14.23
CA ALA A 107 8.09 7.98 -13.67
C ALA A 107 6.80 8.73 -13.33
N SER A 108 5.71 8.44 -14.06
CA SER A 108 4.40 9.08 -13.89
C SER A 108 3.37 8.12 -13.31
N LEU A 109 2.75 8.51 -12.18
CA LEU A 109 1.67 7.77 -11.56
C LEU A 109 0.34 8.50 -11.80
N LYS A 110 -0.62 7.82 -12.40
CA LYS A 110 -1.95 8.37 -12.73
C LYS A 110 -3.06 7.41 -12.30
N GLY A 111 -4.30 7.87 -12.31
CA GLY A 111 -5.46 7.04 -11.99
C GLY A 111 -5.71 5.95 -13.02
N PHE A 112 -5.65 6.32 -14.30
CA PHE A 112 -6.02 5.47 -15.43
C PHE A 112 -4.97 5.50 -16.53
N ASN A 113 -5.04 4.57 -17.47
CA ASN A 113 -4.05 4.45 -18.55
C ASN A 113 -4.13 5.58 -19.57
N GLN A 114 -2.96 5.92 -20.12
CA GLN A 114 -2.87 6.78 -21.32
C GLN A 114 -3.67 6.17 -22.48
N GLY A 115 -4.34 7.01 -23.24
CA GLY A 115 -5.19 6.63 -24.35
C GLY A 115 -6.51 5.95 -23.95
N SER A 116 -6.76 5.73 -22.65
CA SER A 116 -8.05 5.20 -22.22
C SER A 116 -9.11 6.31 -22.14
N ARG A 117 -10.39 5.92 -22.22
CA ARG A 117 -11.51 6.84 -22.07
C ARG A 117 -11.53 7.59 -20.73
N PHE A 118 -10.79 7.12 -19.75
CA PHE A 118 -10.69 7.68 -18.39
C PHE A 118 -9.35 8.38 -18.13
N GLU A 119 -8.49 8.54 -19.10
CA GLU A 119 -7.15 9.13 -18.95
C GLU A 119 -7.14 10.43 -18.12
N HIS A 120 -8.14 11.30 -18.33
CA HIS A 120 -8.22 12.60 -17.68
C HIS A 120 -8.96 12.58 -16.34
N VAL A 121 -9.44 11.42 -15.89
CA VAL A 121 -10.16 11.29 -14.63
C VAL A 121 -9.16 11.23 -13.47
N LYS A 122 -9.39 12.10 -12.47
CA LYS A 122 -8.62 12.06 -11.22
C LYS A 122 -9.01 10.83 -10.40
N ALA A 123 -8.04 10.20 -9.79
CA ALA A 123 -8.27 9.05 -8.92
C ALA A 123 -7.57 9.24 -7.57
N PHE A 124 -8.17 8.64 -6.56
CA PHE A 124 -7.66 8.41 -5.22
C PHE A 124 -7.87 6.94 -4.88
N GLU A 125 -7.38 6.52 -3.73
CA GLU A 125 -7.44 5.15 -3.24
C GLU A 125 -8.80 4.44 -3.50
N PRO A 126 -9.97 4.97 -3.07
CA PRO A 126 -11.25 4.28 -3.29
C PRO A 126 -11.63 4.17 -4.77
N VAL A 127 -11.31 5.19 -5.56
CA VAL A 127 -11.60 5.19 -7.01
C VAL A 127 -10.81 4.08 -7.71
N ALA A 128 -9.55 3.90 -7.34
CA ALA A 128 -8.70 2.86 -7.91
C ALA A 128 -9.18 1.46 -7.52
N GLN A 129 -9.58 1.23 -6.27
CA GLN A 129 -10.15 -0.05 -5.82
C GLN A 129 -11.43 -0.41 -6.58
N CYS A 130 -12.32 0.56 -6.79
CA CYS A 130 -13.54 0.35 -7.57
C CYS A 130 -13.23 0.03 -9.04
N ALA A 131 -12.35 0.80 -9.65
CA ALA A 131 -12.02 0.65 -11.07
C ALA A 131 -11.11 -0.55 -11.37
N GLY A 132 -10.35 -1.03 -10.39
CA GLY A 132 -9.41 -2.14 -10.51
C GLY A 132 -9.96 -3.51 -10.06
N GLY A 133 -11.24 -3.59 -9.70
CA GLY A 133 -11.93 -4.85 -9.40
C GLY A 133 -11.87 -5.31 -7.93
N ALA A 134 -11.11 -4.65 -7.05
CA ALA A 134 -11.02 -5.02 -5.64
C ALA A 134 -12.37 -4.87 -4.93
N ALA A 135 -13.00 -3.70 -5.04
CA ALA A 135 -14.25 -3.41 -4.35
C ALA A 135 -15.42 -4.31 -4.79
N SER A 136 -15.44 -4.77 -6.05
CA SER A 136 -16.50 -5.63 -6.57
C SER A 136 -16.46 -7.05 -6.00
N THR A 137 -15.28 -7.50 -5.55
CA THR A 137 -15.05 -8.87 -5.04
C THR A 137 -14.80 -8.93 -3.53
N THR A 138 -14.82 -7.78 -2.85
CA THR A 138 -14.67 -7.69 -1.39
C THR A 138 -16.04 -7.51 -0.73
N GLY A 139 -16.27 -8.19 0.40
CA GLY A 139 -17.47 -8.07 1.21
C GLY A 139 -18.31 -9.34 1.28
N TRP A 140 -19.49 -9.22 1.86
CA TRP A 140 -20.41 -10.31 2.15
C TRP A 140 -21.55 -10.40 1.12
N ASN A 141 -22.13 -11.60 0.98
CA ASN A 141 -23.24 -11.91 0.09
C ASN A 141 -24.52 -12.25 0.88
N ASP A 142 -24.62 -11.79 2.10
CA ASP A 142 -25.71 -12.08 3.02
C ASP A 142 -27.04 -11.33 2.70
N GLY A 143 -27.02 -10.47 1.68
CA GLY A 143 -28.17 -9.65 1.27
C GLY A 143 -28.42 -8.42 2.15
N THR A 144 -27.74 -8.29 3.28
CA THR A 144 -27.88 -7.15 4.20
C THR A 144 -26.96 -5.98 3.82
N HIS A 145 -25.87 -6.27 3.13
CA HIS A 145 -24.87 -5.30 2.68
C HIS A 145 -24.68 -5.36 1.15
N PRO A 146 -25.64 -4.83 0.37
CA PRO A 146 -25.62 -4.98 -1.09
C PRO A 146 -24.54 -4.16 -1.78
N GLN A 147 -23.96 -3.16 -1.10
CA GLN A 147 -22.96 -2.27 -1.68
C GLN A 147 -21.58 -2.95 -1.79
N PRO A 148 -20.82 -2.67 -2.88
CA PRO A 148 -19.42 -3.03 -2.96
C PRO A 148 -18.63 -2.47 -1.77
N THR A 149 -17.70 -3.24 -1.25
CA THR A 149 -16.89 -2.88 -0.09
C THR A 149 -15.44 -2.74 -0.50
N GLN A 150 -14.79 -1.67 -0.13
CA GLN A 150 -13.35 -1.51 -0.31
C GLN A 150 -12.57 -2.11 0.87
N SER A 151 -11.36 -2.57 0.62
CA SER A 151 -10.39 -2.89 1.66
C SER A 151 -9.87 -1.60 2.30
N SER A 152 -9.59 -1.63 3.61
CA SER A 152 -8.89 -0.55 4.30
C SER A 152 -7.39 -0.48 3.97
N ALA A 153 -6.82 -1.54 3.38
CA ALA A 153 -5.47 -1.52 2.86
C ALA A 153 -5.36 -0.60 1.64
N ALA A 154 -4.26 0.13 1.53
CA ALA A 154 -4.04 1.09 0.44
C ALA A 154 -3.66 0.38 -0.88
N LEU A 155 -4.63 -0.36 -1.44
CA LEU A 155 -4.46 -1.13 -2.68
C LEU A 155 -4.32 -0.22 -3.91
N GLY A 156 -4.98 0.94 -3.90
CA GLY A 156 -4.89 1.93 -4.96
C GLY A 156 -3.64 2.79 -4.85
N ASP A 157 -3.28 3.24 -3.67
CA ASP A 157 -2.18 4.19 -3.47
C ASP A 157 -0.84 3.48 -3.20
N SER A 158 -0.63 2.93 -2.01
CA SER A 158 0.67 2.36 -1.61
C SER A 158 1.10 1.20 -2.50
N ASN A 159 0.17 0.34 -2.89
CA ASN A 159 0.46 -0.73 -3.83
C ASN A 159 0.89 -0.19 -5.21
N THR A 160 0.28 0.89 -5.71
CA THR A 160 0.74 1.56 -6.94
C THR A 160 2.17 2.10 -6.77
N GLY A 161 2.47 2.67 -5.60
CA GLY A 161 3.82 3.09 -5.26
C GLY A 161 4.83 1.93 -5.29
N MET A 162 4.47 0.77 -4.77
CA MET A 162 5.33 -0.44 -4.84
C MET A 162 5.51 -0.95 -6.26
N HIS A 163 4.46 -0.96 -7.09
CA HIS A 163 4.58 -1.32 -8.51
C HIS A 163 5.50 -0.35 -9.26
N MET A 164 5.37 0.96 -8.97
CA MET A 164 6.26 1.96 -9.54
C MET A 164 7.71 1.77 -9.09
N LEU A 165 7.95 1.42 -7.83
CA LEU A 165 9.28 1.09 -7.33
C LEU A 165 9.91 -0.05 -8.13
N ILE A 166 9.18 -1.14 -8.35
CA ILE A 166 9.63 -2.27 -9.17
C ILE A 166 9.97 -1.80 -10.59
N ALA A 167 9.12 -0.99 -11.20
CA ALA A 167 9.32 -0.47 -12.54
C ALA A 167 10.56 0.44 -12.63
N ILE A 168 10.78 1.31 -11.63
CA ILE A 168 11.97 2.17 -11.53
C ILE A 168 13.24 1.33 -11.38
N LEU A 169 13.26 0.33 -10.49
CA LEU A 169 14.41 -0.55 -10.32
C LEU A 169 14.73 -1.34 -11.61
N SER A 170 13.68 -1.78 -12.32
CA SER A 170 13.81 -2.41 -13.63
C SER A 170 14.38 -1.46 -14.68
N ALA A 171 13.92 -0.21 -14.70
CA ALA A 171 14.43 0.82 -15.60
C ALA A 171 15.90 1.19 -15.30
N LEU A 172 16.29 1.25 -14.02
CA LEU A 172 17.68 1.46 -13.60
C LEU A 172 18.58 0.31 -14.10
N LEU A 173 18.17 -0.94 -13.97
CA LEU A 173 18.89 -2.10 -14.51
C LEU A 173 19.00 -2.06 -16.04
N GLN A 174 17.95 -1.62 -16.73
CA GLN A 174 17.97 -1.44 -18.17
C GLN A 174 18.92 -0.30 -18.55
N ARG A 175 18.88 0.84 -17.86
CA ARG A 175 19.78 1.98 -18.08
C ARG A 175 21.26 1.61 -17.95
N GLN A 176 21.61 0.71 -17.01
CA GLN A 176 22.99 0.21 -16.88
C GLN A 176 23.50 -0.51 -18.16
N ARG A 177 22.58 -1.08 -18.95
CA ARG A 177 22.91 -1.79 -20.20
C ARG A 177 22.88 -0.88 -21.42
N THR A 178 21.92 0.06 -21.46
CA THR A 178 21.67 0.91 -22.63
C THR A 178 22.36 2.27 -22.54
N GLY A 179 22.64 2.76 -21.33
CA GLY A 179 23.11 4.13 -21.08
C GLY A 179 22.01 5.18 -21.12
N GLU A 180 20.75 4.81 -21.41
CA GLU A 180 19.62 5.73 -21.63
C GLU A 180 18.55 5.56 -20.56
N GLY A 181 17.90 6.68 -20.19
CA GLY A 181 16.70 6.70 -19.37
C GLY A 181 15.48 6.26 -20.18
N CYS A 182 14.33 6.23 -19.53
CA CYS A 182 13.06 5.89 -20.17
C CYS A 182 11.89 6.54 -19.48
N TYR A 183 10.73 6.55 -20.15
CA TYR A 183 9.48 6.93 -19.57
C TYR A 183 8.76 5.70 -18.97
N VAL A 184 8.42 5.78 -17.69
CA VAL A 184 7.67 4.76 -16.97
C VAL A 184 6.32 5.33 -16.61
N TYR A 185 5.27 4.67 -17.04
CA TYR A 185 3.90 5.06 -16.72
C TYR A 185 3.19 3.95 -15.94
N GLN A 186 2.60 4.31 -14.81
CA GLN A 186 1.85 3.37 -13.97
C GLN A 186 0.48 3.95 -13.66
N SER A 187 -0.60 3.20 -13.96
CA SER A 187 -1.92 3.57 -13.49
C SER A 187 -2.30 2.84 -12.20
N MET A 188 -3.03 3.53 -11.32
CA MET A 188 -3.56 2.95 -10.09
C MET A 188 -4.54 1.81 -10.41
N GLN A 189 -5.36 1.95 -11.44
CA GLN A 189 -6.27 0.89 -11.90
C GLN A 189 -5.51 -0.39 -12.21
N ASN A 190 -4.41 -0.32 -12.97
CA ASN A 190 -3.62 -1.50 -13.35
C ASN A 190 -2.90 -2.14 -12.15
N ALA A 191 -2.44 -1.33 -11.21
CA ALA A 191 -1.81 -1.84 -9.99
C ALA A 191 -2.80 -2.66 -9.15
N VAL A 192 -4.03 -2.15 -8.95
CA VAL A 192 -5.10 -2.88 -8.27
C VAL A 192 -5.48 -4.14 -9.05
N LEU A 193 -5.69 -4.01 -10.36
CA LEU A 193 -6.04 -5.15 -11.22
C LEU A 193 -4.99 -6.26 -11.15
N ASN A 194 -3.69 -5.91 -11.10
CA ASN A 194 -2.62 -6.90 -10.97
C ASN A 194 -2.67 -7.66 -9.63
N LEU A 195 -3.02 -7.01 -8.51
CA LEU A 195 -3.27 -7.71 -7.25
C LEU A 195 -4.50 -8.63 -7.34
N CYS A 196 -5.53 -8.20 -8.04
CA CYS A 196 -6.78 -8.95 -8.21
C CYS A 196 -6.72 -9.99 -9.35
N ARG A 197 -5.55 -10.27 -9.95
CA ARG A 197 -5.44 -11.13 -11.16
C ARG A 197 -6.03 -12.54 -10.99
N ILE A 198 -6.05 -13.08 -9.77
CA ILE A 198 -6.67 -14.38 -9.49
C ILE A 198 -8.19 -14.33 -9.68
N LYS A 199 -8.82 -13.18 -9.50
CA LYS A 199 -10.25 -12.98 -9.77
C LYS A 199 -10.58 -13.04 -11.27
N LEU A 200 -9.62 -12.69 -12.14
CA LEU A 200 -9.77 -12.92 -13.57
C LEU A 200 -9.82 -14.44 -13.90
N ARG A 201 -9.00 -15.26 -13.22
CA ARG A 201 -9.11 -16.72 -13.32
C ARG A 201 -10.52 -17.20 -12.96
N ASP A 202 -11.05 -16.72 -11.83
CA ASP A 202 -12.37 -17.10 -11.34
C ASP A 202 -13.47 -16.68 -12.34
N GLN A 203 -13.37 -15.47 -12.90
CA GLN A 203 -14.28 -15.00 -13.92
C GLN A 203 -14.23 -15.88 -15.20
N LEU A 204 -13.03 -16.23 -15.66
CA LEU A 204 -12.88 -17.09 -16.83
C LEU A 204 -13.42 -18.51 -16.59
N ILE A 205 -13.31 -19.04 -15.38
CA ILE A 205 -13.91 -20.31 -14.99
C ILE A 205 -15.45 -20.19 -15.00
N LEU A 206 -16.00 -19.13 -14.42
CA LEU A 206 -17.43 -18.87 -14.44
C LEU A 206 -17.97 -18.73 -15.86
N ASP A 207 -17.28 -18.00 -16.72
CA ASP A 207 -17.66 -17.83 -18.13
C ASP A 207 -17.66 -19.16 -18.91
N ASN A 208 -16.77 -20.09 -18.55
CA ASN A 208 -16.62 -21.39 -19.19
C ASN A 208 -17.59 -22.45 -18.66
N LEU A 209 -17.73 -22.54 -17.32
CA LEU A 209 -18.51 -23.59 -16.66
C LEU A 209 -19.92 -23.15 -16.24
N GLY A 210 -20.16 -21.86 -16.14
CA GLY A 210 -21.42 -21.28 -15.66
C GLY A 210 -21.61 -21.31 -14.15
N GLU A 211 -20.62 -21.83 -13.40
CA GLU A 211 -20.67 -21.93 -11.92
C GLU A 211 -19.28 -21.88 -11.27
N LEU A 212 -19.25 -21.57 -9.97
CA LEU A 212 -18.07 -21.59 -9.11
C LEU A 212 -18.42 -22.27 -7.78
N SER A 213 -18.30 -23.58 -7.71
CA SER A 213 -18.71 -24.39 -6.55
C SER A 213 -17.98 -24.05 -5.26
N TYR A 214 -16.75 -23.56 -5.35
CA TYR A 214 -15.89 -23.25 -4.20
C TYR A 214 -16.18 -21.87 -3.55
N TYR A 215 -17.03 -21.04 -4.13
CA TYR A 215 -17.50 -19.83 -3.46
C TYR A 215 -18.64 -20.19 -2.51
N ALA A 216 -18.54 -19.73 -1.26
CA ALA A 216 -19.52 -20.08 -0.21
C ALA A 216 -20.96 -19.70 -0.58
N CYS A 217 -21.13 -18.60 -1.31
CA CYS A 217 -22.42 -18.05 -1.72
C CYS A 217 -22.87 -18.45 -3.13
N TYR A 218 -22.05 -19.11 -3.90
CA TYR A 218 -22.35 -19.50 -5.27
C TYR A 218 -22.60 -21.02 -5.35
N PRO A 219 -23.61 -21.50 -6.09
CA PRO A 219 -24.51 -20.78 -6.99
C PRO A 219 -25.77 -20.18 -6.36
N GLY A 220 -25.91 -20.15 -5.05
CA GLY A 220 -27.11 -19.68 -4.34
C GLY A 220 -27.46 -18.21 -4.60
N PHE A 221 -26.51 -17.40 -5.06
CA PHE A 221 -26.72 -16.00 -5.45
C PHE A 221 -26.67 -15.81 -6.96
N ASN A 222 -27.62 -15.08 -7.51
CA ASN A 222 -27.61 -14.69 -8.90
C ASN A 222 -26.84 -13.37 -9.08
N TRP A 223 -25.55 -13.48 -9.45
CA TRP A 223 -24.68 -12.35 -9.78
C TRP A 223 -24.62 -12.07 -11.28
N GLY A 224 -25.50 -12.69 -12.06
CA GLY A 224 -25.48 -12.63 -13.51
C GLY A 224 -24.23 -13.29 -14.08
N LYS A 225 -23.44 -12.49 -14.82
CA LYS A 225 -22.19 -12.95 -15.44
C LYS A 225 -20.93 -12.58 -14.66
N ALA A 226 -21.04 -12.08 -13.46
CA ALA A 226 -19.93 -11.64 -12.65
C ALA A 226 -19.64 -12.60 -11.50
N ILE A 227 -18.38 -12.76 -11.15
CA ILE A 227 -17.99 -13.47 -9.93
C ILE A 227 -18.53 -12.75 -8.69
N PRO A 228 -18.97 -13.48 -7.65
CA PRO A 228 -19.49 -12.90 -6.42
C PRO A 228 -18.38 -12.32 -5.54
N ARG A 229 -18.76 -11.65 -4.47
CA ARG A 229 -17.86 -11.28 -3.37
C ARG A 229 -17.36 -12.55 -2.68
N ALA A 230 -16.12 -12.51 -2.21
CA ALA A 230 -15.47 -13.71 -1.70
C ALA A 230 -15.81 -14.04 -0.23
N GLU A 231 -16.38 -13.09 0.54
CA GLU A 231 -16.52 -13.24 1.99
C GLU A 231 -15.17 -13.59 2.64
N ASN A 232 -15.11 -14.62 3.47
CA ASN A 232 -13.86 -15.19 3.99
C ASN A 232 -13.32 -16.37 3.17
N ALA A 233 -13.93 -16.71 2.03
CA ALA A 233 -13.47 -17.78 1.16
C ALA A 233 -12.36 -17.29 0.24
N GLU A 234 -11.27 -18.04 0.13
CA GLU A 234 -10.15 -17.69 -0.77
C GLU A 234 -10.43 -17.89 -2.25
N GLY A 235 -11.53 -18.56 -2.59
CA GLY A 235 -11.85 -18.88 -3.99
C GLY A 235 -10.78 -19.75 -4.65
N GLY A 236 -10.54 -20.95 -4.13
CA GLY A 236 -9.56 -21.88 -4.64
C GLY A 236 -9.75 -23.32 -4.14
N LEU A 237 -8.80 -24.17 -4.43
CA LEU A 237 -8.78 -25.57 -4.02
C LEU A 237 -8.56 -25.77 -2.50
N VAL A 238 -8.61 -24.72 -1.72
CA VAL A 238 -8.30 -24.72 -0.30
C VAL A 238 -9.54 -24.27 0.45
N LEU A 239 -10.05 -25.10 1.34
CA LEU A 239 -11.11 -24.74 2.24
C LEU A 239 -10.52 -23.93 3.40
N GLY A 240 -10.62 -22.60 3.34
CA GLY A 240 -10.15 -21.69 4.38
C GLY A 240 -11.30 -20.85 4.91
N TRP A 241 -11.28 -20.54 6.20
CA TRP A 241 -12.30 -19.71 6.83
C TRP A 241 -11.75 -18.98 8.05
N CYS A 242 -12.42 -17.89 8.42
CA CYS A 242 -12.14 -17.12 9.62
C CYS A 242 -13.07 -17.58 10.74
N TYR A 243 -12.51 -18.23 11.76
CA TYR A 243 -13.26 -18.86 12.86
C TYR A 243 -13.16 -18.02 14.14
N ARG A 244 -14.25 -17.98 14.90
CA ARG A 244 -14.27 -17.39 16.23
C ARG A 244 -13.32 -18.14 17.17
N ALA A 245 -12.56 -17.39 17.95
CA ALA A 245 -11.77 -17.89 19.06
C ALA A 245 -12.43 -17.54 20.40
N LYS A 246 -11.95 -18.10 21.49
CA LYS A 246 -12.41 -17.76 22.84
C LYS A 246 -12.22 -16.28 23.11
N GLY A 247 -13.26 -15.62 23.62
CA GLY A 247 -13.28 -14.18 23.91
C GLY A 247 -13.98 -13.34 22.83
N TRP A 248 -14.46 -13.94 21.75
CA TRP A 248 -15.11 -13.24 20.63
C TRP A 248 -16.33 -12.41 21.03
N GLU A 249 -16.97 -12.71 22.17
CA GLU A 249 -18.13 -11.98 22.68
C GLU A 249 -17.77 -10.56 23.13
N THR A 250 -16.51 -10.33 23.47
CA THR A 250 -16.01 -9.04 23.99
C THR A 250 -14.92 -8.43 23.13
N ASP A 251 -14.18 -9.24 22.37
CA ASP A 251 -13.15 -8.79 21.43
C ASP A 251 -13.60 -9.10 19.99
N PRO A 252 -13.91 -8.06 19.16
CA PRO A 252 -14.33 -8.25 17.77
C PRO A 252 -13.24 -8.85 16.87
N ASN A 253 -11.98 -8.92 17.33
CA ASN A 253 -10.84 -9.49 16.63
C ASN A 253 -10.38 -10.82 17.23
N ALA A 254 -11.13 -11.42 18.17
CA ALA A 254 -10.85 -12.75 18.69
C ALA A 254 -11.21 -13.84 17.66
N TYR A 255 -10.45 -13.87 16.56
CA TYR A 255 -10.62 -14.79 15.43
C TYR A 255 -9.28 -15.35 14.98
N VAL A 256 -9.34 -16.53 14.35
CA VAL A 256 -8.22 -17.13 13.62
C VAL A 256 -8.64 -17.49 12.20
N TYR A 257 -7.76 -17.30 11.24
CA TYR A 257 -7.94 -17.87 9.91
C TYR A 257 -7.22 -19.23 9.84
N ILE A 258 -7.94 -20.28 9.46
CA ILE A 258 -7.38 -21.63 9.31
C ILE A 258 -7.57 -22.08 7.87
N VAL A 259 -6.50 -22.62 7.28
CA VAL A 259 -6.54 -23.20 5.94
C VAL A 259 -6.56 -24.73 6.06
N ILE A 260 -7.65 -25.35 5.58
CA ILE A 260 -7.78 -26.81 5.52
C ILE A 260 -7.19 -27.28 4.19
N GLN A 261 -5.95 -27.75 4.22
CA GLN A 261 -5.26 -28.23 3.02
C GLN A 261 -5.98 -29.43 2.40
N GLN A 262 -6.17 -29.41 1.08
CA GLN A 262 -6.91 -30.46 0.36
C GLN A 262 -6.06 -31.68 0.04
N SER A 263 -4.73 -31.61 0.13
CA SER A 263 -3.85 -32.79 -0.04
C SER A 263 -4.13 -33.82 1.06
N PRO A 264 -4.05 -35.14 0.75
CA PRO A 264 -4.30 -36.18 1.76
C PRO A 264 -3.45 -36.02 3.04
N LYS A 265 -2.17 -35.70 2.88
CA LYS A 265 -1.26 -35.45 4.00
C LYS A 265 -1.63 -34.18 4.80
N GLY A 266 -1.97 -33.11 4.12
CA GLY A 266 -2.36 -31.86 4.78
C GLY A 266 -3.67 -32.01 5.54
N PHE A 267 -4.65 -32.71 4.98
CA PHE A 267 -5.91 -33.02 5.65
C PHE A 267 -5.72 -33.96 6.85
N GLU A 268 -4.88 -34.99 6.71
CA GLU A 268 -4.52 -35.87 7.84
C GLU A 268 -3.86 -35.09 8.99
N THR A 269 -2.93 -34.16 8.66
CA THR A 269 -2.30 -33.26 9.63
C THR A 269 -3.34 -32.41 10.37
N PHE A 270 -4.26 -31.81 9.62
CA PHE A 270 -5.35 -31.02 10.17
C PHE A 270 -6.24 -31.85 11.12
N CYS A 271 -6.69 -33.02 10.67
CA CYS A 271 -7.56 -33.90 11.48
C CYS A 271 -6.87 -34.32 12.80
N LYS A 272 -5.62 -34.71 12.74
CA LYS A 272 -4.85 -35.10 13.95
C LYS A 272 -4.64 -33.93 14.90
N ALA A 273 -4.40 -32.72 14.37
CA ALA A 273 -4.20 -31.51 15.20
C ALA A 273 -5.45 -31.11 15.98
N LEU A 274 -6.64 -31.33 15.41
CA LEU A 274 -7.92 -30.94 16.01
C LEU A 274 -8.64 -32.11 16.70
N GLY A 275 -8.18 -33.37 16.56
CA GLY A 275 -8.85 -34.57 17.09
C GLY A 275 -10.05 -34.95 16.22
N PHE A 276 -9.97 -34.80 14.91
CA PHE A 276 -11.03 -35.12 13.94
C PHE A 276 -10.64 -36.32 13.05
N GLU A 277 -9.94 -37.32 13.59
CA GLU A 277 -9.47 -38.46 12.83
C GLU A 277 -10.62 -39.28 12.22
N ASP A 278 -11.83 -39.21 12.80
CA ASP A 278 -13.05 -39.76 12.23
C ASP A 278 -13.36 -39.24 10.83
N TRP A 279 -12.98 -37.98 10.50
CA TRP A 279 -13.17 -37.39 9.18
C TRP A 279 -12.34 -38.06 8.08
N LEU A 280 -11.28 -38.74 8.42
CA LEU A 280 -10.44 -39.41 7.44
C LEU A 280 -11.13 -40.58 6.74
N THR A 281 -12.14 -41.18 7.39
CA THR A 281 -12.90 -42.32 6.88
C THR A 281 -14.37 -42.05 6.67
N ASP A 282 -14.89 -40.93 7.17
CA ASP A 282 -16.29 -40.54 6.98
C ASP A 282 -16.54 -40.12 5.52
N PRO A 283 -17.50 -40.75 4.81
CA PRO A 283 -17.83 -40.40 3.42
C PRO A 283 -18.16 -38.92 3.21
N ASN A 284 -18.70 -38.21 4.22
CA ASN A 284 -19.06 -36.80 4.15
C ASN A 284 -17.85 -35.84 4.23
N PHE A 285 -16.68 -36.34 4.69
CA PHE A 285 -15.52 -35.46 4.92
C PHE A 285 -14.21 -36.00 4.33
N SER A 286 -14.12 -37.28 3.99
CA SER A 286 -12.86 -37.94 3.57
C SER A 286 -12.31 -37.42 2.23
N THR A 287 -13.14 -36.86 1.36
CA THR A 287 -12.71 -36.31 0.07
C THR A 287 -12.89 -34.78 0.02
N PRO A 288 -12.08 -34.07 -0.82
CA PRO A 288 -12.28 -32.63 -1.00
C PRO A 288 -13.67 -32.23 -1.43
N ASN A 289 -14.28 -32.95 -2.36
CA ASN A 289 -15.64 -32.65 -2.84
C ASN A 289 -16.68 -32.85 -1.74
N ALA A 290 -16.58 -33.95 -0.98
CA ALA A 290 -17.48 -34.20 0.14
C ALA A 290 -17.41 -33.09 1.21
N ARG A 291 -16.20 -32.62 1.52
CA ARG A 291 -16.02 -31.48 2.45
C ARG A 291 -16.62 -30.19 1.91
N ASP A 292 -16.54 -29.95 0.61
CA ASP A 292 -17.13 -28.77 -0.01
C ASP A 292 -18.67 -28.83 0.01
N GLU A 293 -19.22 -30.00 -0.25
CA GLU A 293 -20.67 -30.24 -0.14
C GLU A 293 -21.18 -30.08 1.32
N HIS A 294 -20.37 -30.46 2.31
CA HIS A 294 -20.70 -30.39 3.74
C HIS A 294 -19.99 -29.25 4.47
N LYS A 295 -19.58 -28.20 3.75
CA LYS A 295 -18.76 -27.12 4.34
C LYS A 295 -19.38 -26.43 5.56
N ALA A 296 -20.69 -26.33 5.64
CA ALA A 296 -21.37 -25.77 6.80
C ALA A 296 -21.11 -26.59 8.08
N GLU A 297 -21.09 -27.92 7.97
CA GLU A 297 -20.78 -28.82 9.08
C GLU A 297 -19.29 -28.76 9.44
N VAL A 298 -18.42 -28.67 8.41
CA VAL A 298 -16.98 -28.48 8.60
C VAL A 298 -16.72 -27.20 9.39
N TYR A 299 -17.28 -26.08 8.94
CA TYR A 299 -17.11 -24.78 9.61
C TYR A 299 -17.61 -24.81 11.05
N LYS A 300 -18.80 -25.36 11.27
CA LYS A 300 -19.39 -25.46 12.61
C LYS A 300 -18.49 -26.24 13.56
N ARG A 301 -18.03 -27.46 13.19
CA ARG A 301 -17.22 -28.30 14.06
C ARG A 301 -15.84 -27.71 14.33
N VAL A 302 -15.23 -27.07 13.32
CA VAL A 302 -13.96 -26.36 13.50
C VAL A 302 -14.15 -25.19 14.47
N GLU A 303 -15.22 -24.42 14.34
CA GLU A 303 -15.50 -23.29 15.23
C GLU A 303 -15.78 -23.72 16.66
N GLU A 304 -16.49 -24.83 16.88
CA GLU A 304 -16.67 -25.44 18.21
C GLU A 304 -15.32 -25.80 18.88
N TYR A 305 -14.33 -26.20 18.09
CA TYR A 305 -12.97 -26.43 18.58
C TYR A 305 -12.23 -25.11 18.85
N THR A 306 -12.27 -24.16 17.93
CA THR A 306 -11.48 -22.92 18.05
C THR A 306 -11.98 -22.04 19.22
N MET A 307 -13.27 -22.01 19.50
CA MET A 307 -13.85 -21.27 20.65
C MET A 307 -13.36 -21.78 22.02
N GLN A 308 -12.68 -22.91 22.12
CA GLN A 308 -12.10 -23.40 23.35
C GLN A 308 -10.80 -22.68 23.75
N TYR A 309 -10.11 -22.04 22.81
CA TYR A 309 -8.82 -21.42 22.99
C TYR A 309 -8.81 -19.99 22.48
N ASP A 310 -7.97 -19.14 23.07
CA ASP A 310 -7.70 -17.81 22.51
C ASP A 310 -6.89 -17.90 21.19
N LYS A 311 -6.92 -16.81 20.40
CA LYS A 311 -6.34 -16.78 19.06
C LYS A 311 -4.82 -17.03 19.02
N MET A 312 -4.08 -16.60 20.04
CA MET A 312 -2.63 -16.80 20.09
C MET A 312 -2.29 -18.26 20.43
N THR A 313 -2.93 -18.83 21.44
CA THR A 313 -2.81 -20.25 21.80
C THR A 313 -3.17 -21.16 20.61
N LEU A 314 -4.22 -20.83 19.85
CA LEU A 314 -4.61 -21.58 18.64
C LEU A 314 -3.50 -21.51 17.59
N THR A 315 -2.95 -20.33 17.36
CA THR A 315 -1.91 -20.14 16.35
C THR A 315 -0.66 -20.93 16.70
N GLU A 316 -0.20 -20.86 17.92
CA GLU A 316 0.95 -21.66 18.40
C GLU A 316 0.70 -23.16 18.30
N LYS A 317 -0.43 -23.63 18.83
CA LYS A 317 -0.78 -25.05 18.88
C LYS A 317 -0.94 -25.67 17.51
N LEU A 318 -1.74 -25.04 16.64
CA LEU A 318 -2.02 -25.55 15.30
C LEU A 318 -0.82 -25.36 14.37
N GLY A 319 -0.11 -24.23 14.48
CA GLY A 319 1.12 -23.97 13.73
C GLY A 319 2.22 -24.98 14.04
N ALA A 320 2.44 -25.30 15.32
CA ALA A 320 3.38 -26.35 15.73
C ALA A 320 3.00 -27.75 15.20
N ALA A 321 1.71 -28.01 14.99
CA ALA A 321 1.24 -29.25 14.37
C ALA A 321 1.33 -29.24 12.83
N GLY A 322 1.70 -28.11 12.21
CA GLY A 322 1.84 -27.96 10.75
C GLY A 322 0.54 -27.59 10.03
N VAL A 323 -0.46 -27.09 10.75
CA VAL A 323 -1.69 -26.54 10.16
C VAL A 323 -1.47 -25.06 9.85
N PRO A 324 -1.72 -24.60 8.62
CA PRO A 324 -1.66 -23.18 8.30
C PRO A 324 -2.76 -22.42 9.05
N VAL A 325 -2.35 -21.51 9.93
CA VAL A 325 -3.22 -20.72 10.82
C VAL A 325 -2.61 -19.37 11.07
N GLY A 326 -3.45 -18.36 11.27
CA GLY A 326 -3.02 -17.02 11.67
C GLY A 326 -4.08 -16.32 12.52
N PRO A 327 -3.68 -15.54 13.54
CA PRO A 327 -4.58 -14.76 14.37
C PRO A 327 -5.04 -13.51 13.62
N VAL A 328 -6.26 -13.03 13.87
CA VAL A 328 -6.67 -11.68 13.48
C VAL A 328 -6.12 -10.71 14.52
N LEU A 329 -5.08 -9.98 14.16
CA LEU A 329 -4.46 -8.97 15.03
C LEU A 329 -5.02 -7.59 14.72
N ASP A 330 -5.36 -6.83 15.75
CA ASP A 330 -5.69 -5.42 15.62
C ASP A 330 -4.44 -4.52 15.62
N TRP A 331 -4.65 -3.24 15.33
CA TRP A 331 -3.52 -2.30 15.24
C TRP A 331 -2.86 -1.99 16.59
N HIS A 332 -3.53 -2.16 17.71
CA HIS A 332 -2.94 -2.03 19.03
C HIS A 332 -2.03 -3.22 19.34
N GLU A 333 -2.46 -4.43 19.00
CA GLU A 333 -1.66 -5.64 19.12
C GLU A 333 -0.42 -5.57 18.20
N LEU A 334 -0.60 -5.21 16.93
CA LEU A 334 0.50 -5.06 15.96
C LEU A 334 1.51 -3.99 16.39
N GLU A 335 1.03 -2.82 16.82
CA GLU A 335 1.89 -1.70 17.25
C GLU A 335 2.75 -2.05 18.47
N SER A 336 2.22 -2.86 19.38
CA SER A 336 2.90 -3.30 20.61
C SER A 336 3.61 -4.65 20.49
N ASP A 337 3.52 -5.35 19.36
CA ASP A 337 4.11 -6.67 19.15
C ASP A 337 5.65 -6.62 19.31
N PRO A 338 6.23 -7.41 20.24
CA PRO A 338 7.67 -7.34 20.51
C PRO A 338 8.52 -7.83 19.34
N ASP A 339 8.05 -8.80 18.54
CA ASP A 339 8.79 -9.31 17.41
C ASP A 339 8.85 -8.30 16.28
N LEU A 340 7.71 -7.66 15.94
CA LEU A 340 7.64 -6.62 14.92
C LEU A 340 8.44 -5.35 15.29
N ASN A 341 8.59 -5.06 16.58
CA ASN A 341 9.39 -3.94 17.06
C ASN A 341 10.90 -4.30 17.13
N SER A 342 11.25 -5.56 17.31
CA SER A 342 12.65 -5.99 17.42
C SER A 342 13.32 -6.28 16.09
N ASP A 343 12.57 -6.72 15.08
CA ASP A 343 13.08 -7.10 13.76
C ASP A 343 13.21 -5.91 12.78
N GLY A 344 12.75 -4.72 13.18
CA GLY A 344 12.78 -3.51 12.36
C GLY A 344 11.59 -3.38 11.41
N THR A 345 10.56 -4.20 11.54
CA THR A 345 9.29 -4.02 10.80
C THR A 345 8.57 -2.78 11.28
N ILE A 346 8.49 -2.57 12.61
CA ILE A 346 8.03 -1.32 13.21
C ILE A 346 9.23 -0.57 13.77
N VAL A 347 9.44 0.64 13.30
CA VAL A 347 10.56 1.48 13.69
C VAL A 347 10.08 2.74 14.41
N THR A 348 10.88 3.23 15.34
CA THR A 348 10.63 4.48 16.05
C THR A 348 11.55 5.56 15.49
N ILE A 349 10.98 6.69 15.12
CA ILE A 349 11.69 7.86 14.60
C ILE A 349 11.45 9.03 15.53
N ASP A 350 12.52 9.74 15.94
CA ASP A 350 12.41 11.02 16.60
C ASP A 350 12.24 12.13 15.57
N GLN A 351 11.08 12.83 15.61
CA GLN A 351 10.77 13.91 14.67
C GLN A 351 11.53 15.21 15.01
N GLU A 352 12.12 15.31 16.19
CA GLU A 352 12.85 16.50 16.66
C GLU A 352 11.98 17.77 16.70
N ASP A 353 10.71 17.61 17.06
CA ASP A 353 9.74 18.67 17.26
C ASP A 353 8.77 18.32 18.41
N SER A 354 7.63 19.01 18.53
CA SER A 354 6.67 18.79 19.63
C SER A 354 6.03 17.39 19.66
N ARG A 355 6.15 16.61 18.58
CA ARG A 355 5.71 15.22 18.55
C ARG A 355 6.68 14.30 19.31
N GLY A 356 7.97 14.57 19.21
CA GLY A 356 9.00 13.64 19.68
C GLY A 356 9.01 12.34 18.86
N ASN A 357 9.02 11.21 19.54
CA ASN A 357 9.06 9.89 18.91
C ASN A 357 7.70 9.48 18.34
N PHE A 358 7.73 8.89 17.14
CA PHE A 358 6.57 8.23 16.55
C PHE A 358 6.97 6.89 15.91
N LYS A 359 6.04 5.95 15.83
CA LYS A 359 6.24 4.67 15.17
C LYS A 359 5.76 4.72 13.73
N THR A 360 6.47 4.00 12.87
CA THR A 360 6.09 3.79 11.47
C THR A 360 6.52 2.40 11.00
N ILE A 361 5.98 1.95 9.88
CA ILE A 361 6.42 0.71 9.24
C ILE A 361 7.72 1.01 8.50
N GLY A 362 8.78 0.27 8.81
CA GLY A 362 10.08 0.34 8.14
C GLY A 362 10.10 -0.37 6.79
N LEU A 363 11.29 -0.70 6.30
CA LEU A 363 11.42 -1.55 5.11
C LEU A 363 10.82 -2.94 5.40
N PRO A 364 9.90 -3.45 4.57
CA PRO A 364 9.24 -4.73 4.82
C PRO A 364 10.09 -5.95 4.42
N TYR A 365 11.39 -5.77 4.29
CA TYR A 365 12.36 -6.83 3.98
C TYR A 365 13.73 -6.46 4.52
N THR A 366 14.56 -7.46 4.74
CA THR A 366 15.95 -7.33 5.19
C THR A 366 16.93 -7.71 4.09
N MET A 367 18.07 -7.02 4.05
CA MET A 367 19.20 -7.38 3.19
C MET A 367 20.43 -7.61 4.07
N SER A 368 21.17 -8.68 3.81
CA SER A 368 22.33 -9.09 4.65
C SER A 368 23.47 -8.05 4.67
N ASN A 369 23.50 -7.14 3.72
CA ASN A 369 24.57 -6.16 3.52
C ASN A 369 24.07 -4.71 3.57
N TYR A 370 22.85 -4.48 4.02
CA TYR A 370 22.27 -3.14 4.12
C TYR A 370 21.34 -3.03 5.33
N THR A 371 21.51 -1.98 6.11
CA THR A 371 20.61 -1.59 7.20
C THR A 371 20.14 -0.17 6.94
N PRO A 372 18.81 0.08 6.89
CA PRO A 372 18.30 1.44 6.71
C PRO A 372 18.67 2.34 7.89
N ASP A 373 19.01 3.58 7.59
CA ASP A 373 19.17 4.65 8.57
C ASP A 373 17.90 5.51 8.55
N TYR A 374 17.01 5.30 9.52
CA TYR A 374 15.72 5.99 9.59
C TYR A 374 15.86 7.37 10.21
N LYS A 375 15.55 8.41 9.41
CA LYS A 375 15.60 9.82 9.81
C LYS A 375 14.22 10.44 9.80
N ARG A 376 14.06 11.55 10.50
CA ARG A 376 12.82 12.31 10.51
C ARG A 376 12.39 12.83 9.12
N ALA A 377 11.14 13.23 9.01
CA ALA A 377 10.65 13.94 7.84
C ALA A 377 11.10 15.42 7.87
N PRO A 378 11.33 16.05 6.70
CA PRO A 378 11.81 17.42 6.62
C PRO A 378 10.69 18.43 6.93
N LYS A 379 11.06 19.58 7.51
CA LYS A 379 10.20 20.75 7.58
C LYS A 379 10.01 21.32 6.17
N LEU A 380 8.93 22.07 5.95
CA LEU A 380 8.61 22.65 4.66
C LEU A 380 9.70 23.63 4.21
N GLY A 381 10.35 23.35 3.09
CA GLY A 381 11.43 24.15 2.53
C GLY A 381 12.75 24.11 3.34
N GLU A 382 12.88 23.17 4.26
CA GLU A 382 14.06 23.05 5.14
C GLU A 382 15.37 23.00 4.36
N ASN A 383 15.37 22.37 3.22
CA ASN A 383 16.56 22.13 2.43
C ASN A 383 16.71 23.11 1.22
N ASN A 384 15.91 24.18 1.15
CA ASN A 384 15.96 25.14 0.05
C ASN A 384 17.40 25.67 -0.18
N SER A 385 18.03 26.20 0.86
CA SER A 385 19.37 26.79 0.77
C SER A 385 20.43 25.74 0.43
N GLU A 386 20.39 24.57 1.07
CA GLU A 386 21.31 23.46 0.82
C GLU A 386 21.27 23.03 -0.67
N ILE A 387 20.07 22.76 -1.17
CA ILE A 387 19.85 22.27 -2.53
C ILE A 387 20.25 23.32 -3.58
N LEU A 388 19.84 24.58 -3.38
CA LEU A 388 20.17 25.65 -4.32
C LEU A 388 21.65 25.98 -4.34
N THR A 389 22.32 25.95 -3.17
CA THR A 389 23.77 26.12 -3.11
C THR A 389 24.51 24.99 -3.86
N ALA A 390 24.04 23.75 -3.71
CA ALA A 390 24.59 22.62 -4.47
C ALA A 390 24.38 22.75 -5.98
N LEU A 391 23.34 23.45 -6.43
CA LEU A 391 23.10 23.80 -7.83
C LEU A 391 23.90 25.01 -8.31
N GLY A 392 24.69 25.64 -7.43
CA GLY A 392 25.60 26.78 -7.78
C GLY A 392 24.94 28.15 -7.59
N TYR A 393 23.77 28.26 -6.95
CA TYR A 393 23.18 29.58 -6.64
C TYR A 393 23.93 30.24 -5.48
N SER A 394 24.22 31.54 -5.62
CA SER A 394 24.79 32.33 -4.53
C SER A 394 23.75 32.64 -3.44
N ALA A 395 24.20 33.06 -2.27
CA ALA A 395 23.32 33.45 -1.16
C ALA A 395 22.38 34.61 -1.57
N GLU A 396 22.88 35.55 -2.39
CA GLU A 396 22.13 36.69 -2.88
C GLU A 396 21.04 36.25 -3.88
N GLU A 397 21.33 35.28 -4.76
CA GLU A 397 20.36 34.72 -5.70
C GLU A 397 19.27 33.94 -4.95
N ILE A 398 19.62 33.15 -3.93
CA ILE A 398 18.67 32.44 -3.07
C ILE A 398 17.75 33.44 -2.36
N ALA A 399 18.29 34.48 -1.75
CA ALA A 399 17.51 35.52 -1.11
C ALA A 399 16.57 36.25 -2.09
N ALA A 400 17.02 36.47 -3.34
CA ALA A 400 16.18 37.06 -4.38
C ALA A 400 15.00 36.16 -4.79
N LEU A 401 15.20 34.84 -4.89
CA LEU A 401 14.14 33.85 -5.15
C LEU A 401 13.12 33.83 -4.01
N GLU A 402 13.58 33.91 -2.76
CA GLU A 402 12.74 33.94 -1.59
C GLU A 402 11.93 35.25 -1.54
N ALA A 403 12.55 36.40 -1.76
CA ALA A 403 11.87 37.69 -1.81
C ALA A 403 10.78 37.79 -2.88
N LYS A 404 10.94 37.07 -4.00
CA LYS A 404 9.95 36.94 -5.07
C LYS A 404 8.86 35.91 -4.78
N GLY A 405 9.00 35.10 -3.72
CA GLY A 405 8.07 34.02 -3.41
C GLY A 405 8.20 32.81 -4.35
N VAL A 406 9.28 32.66 -5.10
CA VAL A 406 9.58 31.50 -5.95
C VAL A 406 9.93 30.29 -5.10
N ILE A 407 10.60 30.53 -3.98
CA ILE A 407 10.84 29.59 -2.89
C ILE A 407 10.37 30.21 -1.58
N GLY A 408 10.19 29.41 -0.55
CA GLY A 408 9.89 29.88 0.80
C GLY A 408 10.07 28.77 1.82
N SER A 409 10.51 29.14 3.00
CA SER A 409 10.64 28.21 4.12
C SER A 409 9.66 28.60 5.21
N ASN A 410 8.80 27.69 5.62
CA ASN A 410 8.11 27.80 6.90
C ASN A 410 8.89 26.94 7.92
N ASN A 411 9.80 27.56 8.66
CA ASN A 411 10.52 26.90 9.73
C ASN A 411 9.62 26.50 10.93
N GLY A 412 8.32 26.79 10.85
CA GLY A 412 7.29 26.39 11.79
C GLY A 412 6.16 25.62 11.10
N VAL A 413 5.54 24.72 11.84
CA VAL A 413 4.23 24.17 11.47
C VAL A 413 3.24 25.35 11.44
N PRO A 414 2.44 25.52 10.36
CA PRO A 414 1.47 26.59 10.33
C PRO A 414 0.56 26.57 11.55
N ALA A 415 0.42 27.74 12.21
CA ALA A 415 -0.40 27.87 13.43
C ALA A 415 -1.89 27.56 13.21
N ASP A 416 -2.30 27.43 11.96
CA ASP A 416 -3.71 27.30 11.51
C ASP A 416 -4.14 25.85 11.29
N LEU A 417 -3.33 24.85 11.66
CA LEU A 417 -3.71 23.45 11.58
C LEU A 417 -4.85 23.19 12.57
N LYS A 418 -6.09 23.39 12.12
CA LYS A 418 -7.28 23.14 12.93
C LYS A 418 -7.32 21.67 13.32
N LYS A 419 -7.36 21.40 14.62
CA LYS A 419 -7.74 20.07 15.13
C LYS A 419 -9.09 19.68 14.51
N PRO A 420 -9.27 18.42 14.11
CA PRO A 420 -10.61 17.95 13.77
C PRO A 420 -11.53 18.27 14.95
N ALA A 421 -12.71 18.81 14.65
CA ALA A 421 -13.73 19.05 15.68
C ALA A 421 -14.00 17.72 16.40
N LYS A 422 -13.89 17.74 17.73
CA LYS A 422 -14.17 16.57 18.58
C LYS A 422 -15.61 16.13 18.44
#